data_e6b50f16c65a6df0062236652151aa8f
#
_entry.id   e6b50f16c65a6df0062236652151aa8f
#
_cell.length_a   1.000
_cell.length_b   1.000
_cell.length_c   1.000
_cell.angle_alpha   90.00
_cell.angle_beta   90.00
_cell.angle_gamma   90.00
#
_symmetry.space_group_name_H-M   'P 1'
#
loop_
_entity.id
_entity.type
_entity.pdbx_description
1 polymer ?
#
loop_
_entity_poly.entity_id
_entity_poly.type
_entity_poly.pdbx_seq_one_letter_code
_entity_poly.pdbx_strand_id
1 'polypeptide(L)'
;VMFEGWNEGWENWGGTQAFDYTKPYADFDIEEIARYAKEKGIEIIGHHETGGNIFNYEKQLDKAYQWYADLGIHCVKTGYAGGLPDGYNHHGQFNVRHYRNVVKTAAKYHTTLDVHEPIKDTGIRRTYPNMMTREGARGMEWNAWSEGNPPEHHVMLPFTRLLGGPMDYTPGIFDILYERAKKNPLRKQWNMKDSKDCRINTTLAKQIANWVILYSPLQMAADMIENYEGHPAFQFFRDFEADCDWSEALAGEPGEFVVIARKAKDKYF
;
A
#
# COMPACT_ATOMS: atom_id res chain seq x y z
N VAL A 1 -8.26 7.55 3.44
CA VAL A 1 -8.30 7.46 1.96
C VAL A 1 -6.96 7.90 1.41
N MET A 2 -6.43 7.18 0.42
CA MET A 2 -5.16 7.51 -0.22
C MET A 2 -5.39 8.15 -1.59
N PHE A 3 -4.60 9.16 -1.92
CA PHE A 3 -4.56 9.80 -3.24
C PHE A 3 -3.20 9.57 -3.88
N GLU A 4 -3.17 8.94 -5.04
CA GLU A 4 -1.98 8.81 -5.87
C GLU A 4 -2.07 9.74 -7.09
N GLY A 5 -0.93 10.11 -7.68
CA GLY A 5 -0.89 10.91 -8.90
C GLY A 5 -1.38 12.34 -8.76
N TRP A 6 -1.34 12.90 -7.56
CA TRP A 6 -1.87 14.23 -7.26
C TRP A 6 -0.93 15.37 -7.65
N ASN A 7 0.36 15.11 -7.73
CA ASN A 7 1.36 16.15 -7.96
C ASN A 7 1.70 16.33 -9.46
N GLU A 8 1.94 17.55 -9.84
CA GLU A 8 2.22 17.94 -11.22
C GLU A 8 3.42 17.16 -11.79
N GLY A 9 3.28 16.67 -13.01
CA GLY A 9 4.28 15.87 -13.69
C GLY A 9 4.13 14.36 -13.55
N TRP A 10 3.11 13.88 -12.87
CA TRP A 10 2.86 12.45 -12.61
C TRP A 10 2.83 11.59 -13.88
N GLU A 11 2.38 12.13 -15.00
CA GLU A 11 2.30 11.43 -16.29
C GLU A 11 3.67 11.14 -16.94
N ASN A 12 4.74 11.76 -16.45
CA ASN A 12 6.08 11.69 -17.01
C ASN A 12 7.00 10.78 -16.19
N TRP A 13 6.71 9.49 -16.14
CA TRP A 13 7.56 8.52 -15.49
C TRP A 13 8.86 8.27 -16.25
N GLY A 14 9.99 8.23 -15.58
CA GLY A 14 11.20 7.83 -16.26
C GLY A 14 12.53 8.34 -15.72
N GLY A 15 12.74 8.35 -14.41
CA GLY A 15 14.07 8.56 -13.82
C GLY A 15 14.64 9.98 -13.88
N THR A 16 14.17 10.80 -14.81
CA THR A 16 14.56 12.21 -14.93
C THR A 16 13.51 13.16 -14.36
N GLN A 17 12.37 12.65 -13.98
CA GLN A 17 11.29 13.45 -13.44
C GLN A 17 11.70 14.08 -12.10
N ALA A 18 11.53 15.38 -12.01
CA ALA A 18 11.79 16.16 -10.82
C ALA A 18 10.47 16.65 -10.23
N PHE A 19 9.71 15.76 -9.56
CA PHE A 19 8.50 16.15 -8.86
C PHE A 19 8.79 17.23 -7.81
N ASP A 20 7.90 18.22 -7.68
CA ASP A 20 7.80 19.03 -6.47
C ASP A 20 6.75 18.40 -5.54
N TYR A 21 7.21 17.91 -4.39
CA TYR A 21 6.37 17.22 -3.42
C TYR A 21 5.44 18.14 -2.62
N THR A 22 5.32 19.40 -3.03
CA THR A 22 4.41 20.38 -2.44
C THR A 22 3.55 21.07 -3.49
N LYS A 23 3.60 20.59 -4.75
CA LYS A 23 2.86 21.22 -5.86
C LYS A 23 1.83 20.25 -6.45
N PRO A 24 0.56 20.36 -6.06
CA PRO A 24 -0.51 19.61 -6.69
C PRO A 24 -0.79 20.09 -8.12
N TYR A 25 -1.51 19.29 -8.90
CA TYR A 25 -2.14 19.78 -10.13
C TYR A 25 -3.10 20.93 -9.80
N ALA A 26 -3.27 21.86 -10.73
CA ALA A 26 -4.07 23.06 -10.53
C ALA A 26 -5.56 22.77 -10.27
N ASP A 27 -6.06 21.62 -10.71
CA ASP A 27 -7.42 21.13 -10.51
C ASP A 27 -7.55 20.16 -9.31
N PHE A 28 -6.49 19.95 -8.55
CA PHE A 28 -6.48 19.12 -7.34
C PHE A 28 -6.27 19.99 -6.09
N ASP A 29 -7.38 20.44 -5.51
CA ASP A 29 -7.37 21.26 -4.29
C ASP A 29 -7.17 20.40 -3.03
N ILE A 30 -5.91 20.09 -2.73
CA ILE A 30 -5.56 19.25 -1.58
C ILE A 30 -5.91 19.89 -0.24
N GLU A 31 -5.89 21.23 -0.14
CA GLU A 31 -6.24 21.94 1.09
C GLU A 31 -7.72 21.77 1.41
N GLU A 32 -8.57 21.95 0.40
CA GLU A 32 -10.02 21.73 0.55
C GLU A 32 -10.34 20.26 0.82
N ILE A 33 -9.65 19.32 0.14
CA ILE A 33 -9.82 17.90 0.36
C ILE A 33 -9.43 17.51 1.79
N ALA A 34 -8.30 18.00 2.29
CA ALA A 34 -7.85 17.75 3.66
C ALA A 34 -8.84 18.32 4.70
N ARG A 35 -9.30 19.56 4.47
CA ARG A 35 -10.33 20.20 5.31
C ARG A 35 -11.62 19.37 5.34
N TYR A 36 -12.13 19.00 4.18
CA TYR A 36 -13.37 18.22 4.05
C TYR A 36 -13.25 16.81 4.67
N ALA A 37 -12.14 16.14 4.43
CA ALA A 37 -11.87 14.82 5.03
C ALA A 37 -11.91 14.91 6.57
N LYS A 38 -11.24 15.92 7.14
CA LYS A 38 -11.25 16.18 8.59
C LYS A 38 -12.66 16.43 9.13
N GLU A 39 -13.49 17.19 8.42
CA GLU A 39 -14.90 17.39 8.80
C GLU A 39 -15.71 16.09 8.81
N LYS A 40 -15.36 15.15 7.92
CA LYS A 40 -16.01 13.85 7.82
C LYS A 40 -15.40 12.79 8.75
N GLY A 41 -14.35 13.13 9.51
CA GLY A 41 -13.63 12.17 10.33
C GLY A 41 -12.86 11.13 9.51
N ILE A 42 -12.40 11.49 8.32
CA ILE A 42 -11.64 10.64 7.41
C ILE A 42 -10.19 11.10 7.39
N GLU A 43 -9.28 10.16 7.64
CA GLU A 43 -7.84 10.41 7.50
C GLU A 43 -7.40 10.27 6.04
N ILE A 44 -6.46 11.12 5.63
CA ILE A 44 -5.83 11.07 4.32
C ILE A 44 -4.46 10.39 4.44
N ILE A 45 -4.16 9.52 3.49
CA ILE A 45 -2.82 9.00 3.25
C ILE A 45 -2.25 9.75 2.05
N GLY A 46 -1.18 10.52 2.30
CA GLY A 46 -0.44 11.18 1.25
C GLY A 46 0.42 10.20 0.47
N HIS A 47 0.87 10.58 -0.72
CA HIS A 47 1.72 9.73 -1.54
C HIS A 47 2.96 10.49 -2.00
N HIS A 48 4.13 9.90 -1.80
CA HIS A 48 5.41 10.37 -2.32
C HIS A 48 5.98 9.31 -3.25
N GLU A 49 5.88 9.53 -4.56
CA GLU A 49 6.49 8.67 -5.58
C GLU A 49 7.77 9.31 -6.12
N THR A 50 8.85 8.53 -6.22
CA THR A 50 10.13 9.05 -6.71
C THR A 50 10.21 9.12 -8.24
N GLY A 51 9.42 8.30 -8.96
CA GLY A 51 9.46 8.20 -10.42
C GLY A 51 10.85 7.86 -10.96
N GLY A 52 11.68 7.13 -10.18
CA GLY A 52 13.07 6.83 -10.50
C GLY A 52 14.08 7.91 -10.12
N ASN A 53 13.63 9.03 -9.54
CA ASN A 53 14.53 10.13 -9.14
C ASN A 53 14.61 10.30 -7.62
N ILE A 54 15.19 9.32 -6.96
CA ILE A 54 15.38 9.29 -5.51
C ILE A 54 16.20 10.49 -4.98
N PHE A 55 17.15 11.01 -5.77
CA PHE A 55 17.96 12.17 -5.37
C PHE A 55 17.15 13.46 -5.29
N ASN A 56 16.12 13.60 -6.16
CA ASN A 56 15.19 14.71 -6.08
C ASN A 56 14.34 14.62 -4.80
N TYR A 57 13.88 13.42 -4.46
CA TYR A 57 13.14 13.18 -3.22
C TYR A 57 13.99 13.47 -1.98
N GLU A 58 15.23 12.97 -1.92
CA GLU A 58 16.19 13.24 -0.83
C GLU A 58 16.33 14.74 -0.52
N LYS A 59 16.42 15.57 -1.55
CA LYS A 59 16.56 17.02 -1.41
C LYS A 59 15.33 17.70 -0.82
N GLN A 60 14.17 17.09 -0.92
CA GLN A 60 12.89 17.67 -0.55
C GLN A 60 12.25 17.04 0.68
N LEU A 61 12.87 16.01 1.28
CA LEU A 61 12.27 15.24 2.39
C LEU A 61 11.68 16.13 3.48
N ASP A 62 12.45 17.05 4.00
CA ASP A 62 12.02 17.92 5.10
C ASP A 62 10.84 18.80 4.70
N LYS A 63 10.92 19.46 3.54
CA LYS A 63 9.86 20.30 2.98
C LYS A 63 8.57 19.51 2.71
N ALA A 64 8.70 18.32 2.13
CA ALA A 64 7.58 17.48 1.75
C ALA A 64 6.78 16.97 2.97
N TYR A 65 7.46 16.48 4.00
CA TYR A 65 6.81 16.03 5.23
C TYR A 65 6.25 17.18 6.07
N GLN A 66 6.95 18.31 6.11
CA GLN A 66 6.41 19.52 6.77
C GLN A 66 5.10 19.95 6.11
N TRP A 67 5.06 19.99 4.78
CA TRP A 67 3.88 20.41 4.05
C TRP A 67 2.66 19.52 4.31
N TYR A 68 2.83 18.20 4.33
CA TYR A 68 1.77 17.29 4.71
C TYR A 68 1.31 17.48 6.18
N ALA A 69 2.27 17.66 7.08
CA ALA A 69 1.95 17.93 8.49
C ALA A 69 1.14 19.23 8.66
N ASP A 70 1.47 20.29 7.90
CA ASP A 70 0.74 21.57 7.90
C ASP A 70 -0.70 21.39 7.39
N LEU A 71 -0.94 20.45 6.49
CA LEU A 71 -2.28 20.06 6.02
C LEU A 71 -3.01 19.09 6.98
N GLY A 72 -2.35 18.64 8.04
CA GLY A 72 -2.89 17.64 8.97
C GLY A 72 -2.87 16.22 8.42
N ILE A 73 -2.03 15.92 7.42
CA ILE A 73 -1.85 14.60 6.84
C ILE A 73 -0.66 13.92 7.53
N HIS A 74 -0.93 12.87 8.30
CA HIS A 74 0.05 12.19 9.15
C HIS A 74 0.27 10.72 8.80
N CYS A 75 -0.12 10.30 7.60
CA CYS A 75 0.21 9.01 7.03
C CYS A 75 0.66 9.21 5.58
N VAL A 76 1.78 8.59 5.19
CA VAL A 76 2.34 8.72 3.85
C VAL A 76 2.74 7.36 3.31
N LYS A 77 2.25 7.04 2.11
CA LYS A 77 2.80 5.96 1.29
C LYS A 77 4.00 6.50 0.51
N THR A 78 5.11 5.79 0.51
CA THR A 78 6.27 6.10 -0.32
C THR A 78 6.39 5.08 -1.44
N GLY A 79 6.67 5.53 -2.68
CA GLY A 79 6.88 4.70 -3.85
C GLY A 79 8.24 4.95 -4.51
N TYR A 80 8.82 3.91 -5.08
CA TYR A 80 10.14 3.94 -5.72
C TYR A 80 10.10 3.25 -7.09
N ALA A 81 8.97 3.34 -7.77
CA ALA A 81 8.86 2.85 -9.13
C ALA A 81 9.86 3.57 -10.04
N GLY A 82 10.32 2.89 -11.09
CA GLY A 82 11.40 3.39 -11.93
C GLY A 82 12.81 3.06 -11.40
N GLY A 83 12.91 2.52 -10.18
CA GLY A 83 14.17 1.99 -9.63
C GLY A 83 15.18 3.07 -9.21
N LEU A 84 16.45 2.71 -9.27
CA LEU A 84 17.58 3.58 -8.91
C LEU A 84 18.41 3.94 -10.15
N PRO A 85 19.11 5.08 -10.12
CA PRO A 85 20.08 5.42 -11.14
C PRO A 85 21.19 4.36 -11.28
N ASP A 86 21.81 4.31 -12.46
CA ASP A 86 22.94 3.41 -12.75
C ASP A 86 24.05 3.50 -11.71
N GLY A 87 24.61 2.36 -11.36
CA GLY A 87 25.65 2.22 -10.35
C GLY A 87 25.14 2.06 -8.91
N TYR A 88 23.84 2.17 -8.67
CA TYR A 88 23.25 1.95 -7.36
C TYR A 88 22.51 0.62 -7.29
N ASN A 89 22.71 -0.13 -6.22
CA ASN A 89 21.97 -1.36 -5.95
C ASN A 89 20.80 -1.06 -5.01
N HIS A 90 19.61 -1.61 -5.31
CA HIS A 90 18.40 -1.38 -4.53
C HIS A 90 18.56 -1.72 -3.04
N HIS A 91 19.28 -2.78 -2.73
CA HIS A 91 19.58 -3.19 -1.35
C HIS A 91 20.95 -2.70 -0.86
N GLY A 92 21.60 -1.82 -1.61
CA GLY A 92 22.90 -1.26 -1.29
C GLY A 92 22.88 -0.21 -0.17
N GLN A 93 24.06 0.16 0.29
CA GLN A 93 24.23 1.04 1.45
C GLN A 93 23.60 2.44 1.26
N PHE A 94 23.56 2.94 0.02
CA PHE A 94 22.89 4.22 -0.29
C PHE A 94 21.41 4.12 0.09
N ASN A 95 20.71 3.12 -0.44
CA ASN A 95 19.28 2.95 -0.20
C ASN A 95 18.95 2.65 1.28
N VAL A 96 19.77 1.85 1.95
CA VAL A 96 19.63 1.62 3.41
C VAL A 96 19.67 2.95 4.18
N ARG A 97 20.57 3.85 3.81
CA ARG A 97 20.65 5.20 4.42
C ARG A 97 19.44 6.05 4.06
N HIS A 98 19.02 6.02 2.80
CA HIS A 98 17.86 6.75 2.31
C HIS A 98 16.60 6.37 3.11
N TYR A 99 16.26 5.08 3.16
CA TYR A 99 15.08 4.61 3.91
C TYR A 99 15.14 4.99 5.39
N ARG A 100 16.34 4.96 5.99
CA ARG A 100 16.53 5.45 7.36
C ARG A 100 16.25 6.95 7.49
N ASN A 101 16.70 7.75 6.53
CA ASN A 101 16.45 9.20 6.52
C ASN A 101 14.96 9.49 6.38
N VAL A 102 14.28 8.80 5.48
CA VAL A 102 12.82 8.94 5.28
C VAL A 102 12.08 8.64 6.58
N VAL A 103 12.36 7.50 7.23
CA VAL A 103 11.70 7.10 8.49
C VAL A 103 11.94 8.13 9.59
N LYS A 104 13.18 8.65 9.73
CA LYS A 104 13.52 9.68 10.73
C LYS A 104 12.85 11.02 10.44
N THR A 105 12.81 11.43 9.18
CA THR A 105 12.16 12.67 8.77
C THR A 105 10.65 12.58 9.02
N ALA A 106 10.02 11.48 8.62
CA ALA A 106 8.61 11.25 8.90
C ALA A 106 8.31 11.27 10.41
N ALA A 107 9.15 10.65 11.24
CA ALA A 107 9.00 10.67 12.70
C ALA A 107 9.10 12.10 13.27
N LYS A 108 9.98 12.95 12.74
CA LYS A 108 10.10 14.37 13.12
C LYS A 108 8.77 15.12 12.94
N TYR A 109 8.00 14.77 11.92
CA TYR A 109 6.72 15.38 11.59
C TYR A 109 5.51 14.57 12.07
N HIS A 110 5.72 13.61 12.97
CA HIS A 110 4.67 12.72 13.51
C HIS A 110 3.89 12.00 12.41
N THR A 111 4.58 11.57 11.35
CA THR A 111 3.99 10.91 10.19
C THR A 111 4.31 9.42 10.20
N THR A 112 3.29 8.60 10.00
CA THR A 112 3.40 7.16 9.80
C THR A 112 3.65 6.84 8.33
N LEU A 113 4.25 5.68 8.07
CA LEU A 113 4.68 5.28 6.73
C LEU A 113 4.13 3.92 6.32
N ASP A 114 3.67 3.87 5.08
CA ASP A 114 3.57 2.69 4.26
C ASP A 114 4.64 2.74 3.17
N VAL A 115 5.52 1.74 3.11
CA VAL A 115 6.73 1.80 2.28
C VAL A 115 6.67 0.77 1.17
N HIS A 116 6.51 1.22 -0.07
CA HIS A 116 6.56 0.38 -1.26
C HIS A 116 7.98 0.26 -1.82
N GLU A 117 8.21 -0.74 -2.67
CA GLU A 117 9.55 -1.15 -3.17
C GLU A 117 10.63 -1.12 -2.08
N PRO A 118 10.38 -1.66 -0.88
CA PRO A 118 11.29 -1.49 0.23
C PRO A 118 12.58 -2.27 0.04
N ILE A 119 13.64 -1.80 0.69
CA ILE A 119 14.82 -2.63 0.94
C ILE A 119 14.46 -3.83 1.83
N LYS A 120 15.33 -4.84 1.88
CA LYS A 120 15.20 -5.91 2.88
C LYS A 120 15.11 -5.33 4.29
N ASP A 121 14.30 -5.97 5.13
CA ASP A 121 14.08 -5.49 6.49
C ASP A 121 15.39 -5.39 7.28
N THR A 122 15.60 -4.22 7.89
CA THR A 122 16.75 -3.93 8.76
C THR A 122 16.38 -3.91 10.23
N GLY A 123 15.11 -4.19 10.57
CA GLY A 123 14.56 -4.08 11.92
C GLY A 123 14.31 -2.64 12.39
N ILE A 124 14.47 -1.64 11.52
CA ILE A 124 14.34 -0.22 11.88
C ILE A 124 12.96 0.15 12.45
N ARG A 125 11.90 -0.58 12.05
CA ARG A 125 10.54 -0.40 12.57
C ARG A 125 10.42 -0.61 14.09
N ARG A 126 11.37 -1.33 14.70
CA ARG A 126 11.42 -1.53 16.16
C ARG A 126 11.99 -0.34 16.90
N THR A 127 12.80 0.47 16.21
CA THR A 127 13.34 1.74 16.74
C THR A 127 12.44 2.91 16.38
N TYR A 128 11.83 2.85 15.20
CA TYR A 128 10.94 3.88 14.65
C TYR A 128 9.60 3.24 14.30
N PRO A 129 8.67 3.15 15.26
CA PRO A 129 7.37 2.47 15.07
C PRO A 129 6.43 3.19 14.10
N ASN A 130 6.75 4.42 13.70
CA ASN A 130 6.04 5.12 12.64
C ASN A 130 6.21 4.45 11.25
N MET A 131 7.15 3.53 11.07
CA MET A 131 7.19 2.64 9.90
C MET A 131 6.19 1.50 10.12
N MET A 132 4.94 1.71 9.69
CA MET A 132 3.81 0.84 9.98
C MET A 132 3.88 -0.45 9.17
N THR A 133 4.01 -0.32 7.86
CA THR A 133 3.95 -1.45 6.94
C THR A 133 4.84 -1.24 5.72
N ARG A 134 5.11 -2.30 4.99
CA ARG A 134 5.94 -2.29 3.78
C ARG A 134 5.42 -3.32 2.79
N GLU A 135 5.49 -3.02 1.51
CA GLU A 135 5.23 -4.02 0.49
C GLU A 135 6.27 -5.17 0.54
N GLY A 136 7.28 -5.17 -0.30
CA GLY A 136 8.42 -6.11 -0.31
C GLY A 136 8.13 -7.52 -0.78
N ALA A 137 6.99 -7.75 -1.42
CA ALA A 137 6.62 -8.93 -2.19
C ALA A 137 5.53 -8.56 -3.18
N ARG A 138 5.13 -9.48 -4.06
CA ARG A 138 4.02 -9.23 -4.99
C ARG A 138 2.73 -8.97 -4.22
N GLY A 139 2.25 -7.72 -4.27
CA GLY A 139 0.96 -7.30 -3.73
C GLY A 139 -0.19 -7.54 -4.71
N MET A 140 -1.38 -7.03 -4.36
CA MET A 140 -2.58 -7.13 -5.19
C MET A 140 -2.39 -6.45 -6.55
N GLU A 141 -1.70 -5.32 -6.59
CA GLU A 141 -1.48 -4.54 -7.82
C GLU A 141 -0.74 -5.33 -8.91
N TRP A 142 0.04 -6.36 -8.53
CA TRP A 142 0.75 -7.21 -9.49
C TRP A 142 -0.18 -7.95 -10.45
N ASN A 143 -1.45 -8.11 -10.07
CA ASN A 143 -2.47 -8.67 -10.97
C ASN A 143 -2.78 -7.74 -12.17
N ALA A 144 -2.45 -6.45 -12.10
CA ALA A 144 -2.76 -5.48 -13.13
C ALA A 144 -1.84 -5.58 -14.37
N TRP A 145 -0.60 -6.06 -14.20
CA TRP A 145 0.40 -6.09 -15.28
C TRP A 145 1.17 -7.40 -15.43
N SER A 146 0.66 -8.47 -14.84
CA SER A 146 1.24 -9.81 -14.96
C SER A 146 0.16 -10.86 -15.16
N GLU A 147 0.54 -12.13 -15.15
CA GLU A 147 -0.38 -13.28 -15.09
C GLU A 147 -1.17 -13.36 -13.77
N GLY A 148 -0.90 -12.46 -12.86
CA GLY A 148 -1.51 -12.41 -11.55
C GLY A 148 -0.79 -13.26 -10.49
N ASN A 149 -1.23 -13.13 -9.26
CA ASN A 149 -0.73 -13.94 -8.16
C ASN A 149 -1.47 -15.29 -8.13
N PRO A 150 -0.76 -16.41 -8.11
CA PRO A 150 -1.40 -17.71 -7.96
C PRO A 150 -1.95 -17.89 -6.54
N PRO A 151 -2.97 -18.74 -6.35
CA PRO A 151 -3.62 -18.93 -5.05
C PRO A 151 -2.66 -19.31 -3.90
N GLU A 152 -1.65 -20.12 -4.17
CA GLU A 152 -0.63 -20.54 -3.21
C GLU A 152 0.27 -19.39 -2.72
N HIS A 153 0.38 -18.30 -3.48
CA HIS A 153 1.17 -17.13 -3.09
C HIS A 153 0.71 -16.55 -1.74
N HIS A 154 -0.59 -16.42 -1.54
CA HIS A 154 -1.14 -15.84 -0.31
C HIS A 154 -0.84 -16.68 0.93
N VAL A 155 -0.84 -18.01 0.79
CA VAL A 155 -0.56 -18.94 1.89
C VAL A 155 0.93 -19.23 2.05
N MET A 156 1.77 -18.75 1.14
CA MET A 156 3.22 -18.75 1.28
C MET A 156 3.74 -17.54 2.06
N LEU A 157 3.11 -16.36 1.89
CA LEU A 157 3.58 -15.10 2.48
C LEU A 157 3.69 -15.12 4.01
N PRO A 158 2.77 -15.71 4.79
CA PRO A 158 2.89 -15.82 6.23
C PRO A 158 4.15 -16.56 6.70
N PHE A 159 4.63 -17.53 5.94
CA PHE A 159 5.81 -18.32 6.27
C PHE A 159 7.12 -17.74 5.74
N THR A 160 7.06 -16.70 4.92
CA THR A 160 8.22 -16.13 4.23
C THR A 160 8.31 -14.63 4.45
N ARG A 161 7.57 -13.83 3.67
CA ARG A 161 7.64 -12.36 3.69
C ARG A 161 7.28 -11.77 5.06
N LEU A 162 6.26 -12.30 5.72
CA LEU A 162 5.79 -11.77 7.01
C LEU A 162 6.75 -12.06 8.17
N LEU A 163 7.75 -12.93 8.00
CA LEU A 163 8.85 -13.08 8.97
C LEU A 163 9.66 -11.78 9.10
N GLY A 164 9.70 -10.96 8.06
CA GLY A 164 10.28 -9.62 8.07
C GLY A 164 9.38 -8.54 8.66
N GLY A 165 8.19 -8.87 9.16
CA GLY A 165 7.22 -7.95 9.74
C GLY A 165 6.04 -7.63 8.83
N PRO A 166 5.20 -6.64 9.18
CA PRO A 166 3.98 -6.29 8.47
C PRO A 166 4.18 -6.09 6.98
N MET A 167 3.15 -6.46 6.20
CA MET A 167 3.16 -6.30 4.75
C MET A 167 1.93 -5.55 4.28
N ASP A 168 2.14 -4.49 3.49
CA ASP A 168 1.07 -3.94 2.67
C ASP A 168 0.90 -4.81 1.42
N TYR A 169 -0.17 -5.61 1.43
CA TYR A 169 -0.56 -6.46 0.30
C TYR A 169 -1.71 -5.83 -0.50
N THR A 170 -2.45 -4.89 0.09
CA THR A 170 -3.69 -4.30 -0.46
C THR A 170 -4.76 -5.34 -0.81
N PRO A 171 -5.16 -6.22 0.12
CA PRO A 171 -6.21 -7.22 -0.13
C PRO A 171 -7.61 -6.61 -0.12
N GLY A 172 -8.62 -7.42 -0.42
CA GLY A 172 -10.03 -7.05 -0.20
C GLY A 172 -10.76 -6.59 -1.45
N ILE A 173 -10.28 -6.90 -2.64
CA ILE A 173 -11.04 -6.68 -3.88
C ILE A 173 -12.30 -7.56 -3.88
N PHE A 174 -13.45 -6.95 -4.19
CA PHE A 174 -14.74 -7.62 -4.33
C PHE A 174 -15.09 -7.90 -5.79
N ASP A 175 -14.75 -6.98 -6.71
CA ASP A 175 -14.93 -7.20 -8.16
C ASP A 175 -13.78 -8.05 -8.73
N ILE A 176 -13.74 -9.32 -8.34
CA ILE A 176 -12.71 -10.27 -8.76
C ILE A 176 -12.79 -10.68 -10.23
N LEU A 177 -13.91 -10.41 -10.89
CA LEU A 177 -14.16 -10.79 -12.29
C LEU A 177 -13.93 -9.64 -13.27
N TYR A 178 -13.75 -8.42 -12.79
CA TYR A 178 -13.63 -7.21 -13.61
C TYR A 178 -14.68 -7.08 -14.72
N GLU A 179 -15.88 -7.54 -14.48
CA GLU A 179 -16.95 -7.53 -15.50
C GLU A 179 -17.30 -6.12 -15.98
N ARG A 180 -17.22 -5.13 -15.07
CA ARG A 180 -17.41 -3.72 -15.42
C ARG A 180 -16.29 -3.20 -16.31
N ALA A 181 -15.05 -3.68 -16.12
CA ALA A 181 -13.91 -3.30 -16.94
C ALA A 181 -14.08 -3.81 -18.39
N LYS A 182 -14.62 -5.01 -18.57
CA LYS A 182 -14.92 -5.58 -19.90
C LYS A 182 -15.93 -4.73 -20.69
N LYS A 183 -16.88 -4.10 -19.99
CA LYS A 183 -17.97 -3.32 -20.61
C LYS A 183 -17.61 -1.87 -20.90
N ASN A 184 -16.51 -1.37 -20.35
CA ASN A 184 -16.10 0.02 -20.54
C ASN A 184 -14.95 0.12 -21.57
N PRO A 185 -15.21 0.59 -22.81
CA PRO A 185 -14.19 0.68 -23.86
C PRO A 185 -13.08 1.69 -23.56
N LEU A 186 -13.26 2.57 -22.57
CA LEU A 186 -12.27 3.56 -22.15
C LEU A 186 -11.31 3.00 -21.09
N ARG A 187 -11.56 1.85 -20.51
CA ARG A 187 -10.67 1.23 -19.55
C ARG A 187 -9.54 0.48 -20.26
N LYS A 188 -8.31 0.73 -19.80
CA LYS A 188 -7.16 -0.07 -20.16
C LYS A 188 -7.35 -1.51 -19.66
N GLN A 189 -6.83 -2.47 -20.41
CA GLN A 189 -6.78 -3.86 -19.98
C GLN A 189 -5.95 -3.98 -18.71
N TRP A 190 -6.49 -4.65 -17.69
CA TRP A 190 -5.84 -4.81 -16.40
C TRP A 190 -4.77 -5.92 -16.39
N ASN A 191 -4.92 -6.89 -17.30
CA ASN A 191 -3.94 -7.94 -17.49
C ASN A 191 -3.52 -7.94 -18.96
N MET A 192 -2.25 -7.65 -19.23
CA MET A 192 -1.71 -7.58 -20.59
C MET A 192 -1.69 -8.95 -21.30
N LYS A 193 -1.69 -10.05 -20.55
CA LYS A 193 -1.68 -11.42 -21.11
C LYS A 193 -3.08 -12.00 -21.31
N ASP A 194 -4.06 -11.58 -20.52
CA ASP A 194 -5.43 -12.08 -20.61
C ASP A 194 -6.41 -10.95 -20.95
N SER A 195 -6.48 -10.65 -22.24
CA SER A 195 -7.38 -9.61 -22.74
C SER A 195 -8.86 -10.00 -22.74
N LYS A 196 -9.19 -11.27 -22.49
CA LYS A 196 -10.54 -11.81 -22.64
C LYS A 196 -11.23 -12.07 -21.30
N ASP A 197 -10.47 -12.43 -20.28
CA ASP A 197 -10.99 -12.81 -18.97
C ASP A 197 -10.17 -12.20 -17.83
N CYS A 198 -10.23 -10.86 -17.71
CA CYS A 198 -9.61 -10.16 -16.60
C CYS A 198 -10.20 -10.65 -15.28
N ARG A 199 -9.45 -11.51 -14.61
CA ARG A 199 -9.86 -12.15 -13.38
C ARG A 199 -8.67 -12.23 -12.43
N ILE A 200 -8.92 -11.96 -11.15
CA ILE A 200 -7.98 -12.29 -10.09
C ILE A 200 -8.21 -13.76 -9.68
N ASN A 201 -7.15 -14.56 -9.58
CA ASN A 201 -7.20 -15.97 -9.17
C ASN A 201 -7.50 -16.10 -7.67
N THR A 202 -8.72 -15.77 -7.28
CA THR A 202 -9.13 -15.75 -5.87
C THR A 202 -10.64 -15.96 -5.75
N THR A 203 -11.11 -16.01 -4.52
CA THR A 203 -12.52 -15.92 -4.16
C THR A 203 -12.73 -14.75 -3.23
N LEU A 204 -13.94 -14.24 -3.11
CA LEU A 204 -14.25 -13.18 -2.15
C LEU A 204 -13.93 -13.60 -0.71
N ALA A 205 -14.23 -14.84 -0.33
CA ALA A 205 -13.90 -15.38 0.98
C ALA A 205 -12.38 -15.33 1.24
N LYS A 206 -11.56 -15.66 0.23
CA LYS A 206 -10.11 -15.58 0.34
C LYS A 206 -9.61 -14.15 0.45
N GLN A 207 -10.22 -13.20 -0.26
CA GLN A 207 -9.88 -11.78 -0.15
C GLN A 207 -10.10 -11.26 1.28
N ILE A 208 -11.20 -11.66 1.90
CA ILE A 208 -11.50 -11.31 3.29
C ILE A 208 -10.52 -12.01 4.25
N ALA A 209 -10.25 -13.30 4.05
CA ALA A 209 -9.30 -14.05 4.87
C ALA A 209 -7.88 -13.47 4.80
N ASN A 210 -7.47 -12.90 3.66
CA ASN A 210 -6.17 -12.25 3.51
C ASN A 210 -5.98 -11.07 4.49
N TRP A 211 -7.04 -10.38 4.91
CA TRP A 211 -6.98 -9.33 5.94
C TRP A 211 -6.55 -9.88 7.29
N VAL A 212 -6.90 -11.13 7.57
CA VAL A 212 -6.50 -11.81 8.81
C VAL A 212 -5.10 -12.38 8.72
N ILE A 213 -4.79 -13.09 7.63
CA ILE A 213 -3.52 -13.84 7.51
C ILE A 213 -2.34 -12.98 7.08
N LEU A 214 -2.56 -11.91 6.32
CA LEU A 214 -1.51 -10.98 5.88
C LEU A 214 -1.50 -9.77 6.82
N TYR A 215 -0.74 -9.89 7.91
CA TYR A 215 -0.71 -8.85 8.93
C TYR A 215 -0.17 -7.52 8.41
N SER A 216 -0.98 -6.48 8.62
CA SER A 216 -0.58 -5.08 8.48
C SER A 216 -1.36 -4.25 9.50
N PRO A 217 -0.73 -3.37 10.27
CA PRO A 217 -1.45 -2.42 11.13
C PRO A 217 -2.18 -1.33 10.31
N LEU A 218 -1.81 -1.18 9.03
CA LEU A 218 -2.48 -0.35 8.06
C LEU A 218 -2.98 -1.26 6.93
N GLN A 219 -4.20 -1.76 7.05
CA GLN A 219 -4.83 -2.58 6.01
C GLN A 219 -5.48 -1.71 4.94
N MET A 220 -5.22 -2.04 3.69
CA MET A 220 -5.79 -1.35 2.54
C MET A 220 -6.92 -2.17 1.92
N ALA A 221 -8.05 -1.54 1.63
CA ALA A 221 -9.12 -2.09 0.82
C ALA A 221 -8.97 -1.56 -0.61
N ALA A 222 -8.63 -2.43 -1.55
CA ALA A 222 -8.10 -2.05 -2.86
C ALA A 222 -9.16 -1.91 -3.97
N ASP A 223 -10.43 -1.98 -3.64
CA ASP A 223 -11.50 -1.89 -4.64
C ASP A 223 -12.15 -0.51 -4.71
N MET A 224 -12.92 -0.30 -5.74
CA MET A 224 -13.74 0.91 -5.88
C MET A 224 -14.90 0.89 -4.88
N ILE A 225 -15.28 2.06 -4.40
CA ILE A 225 -16.33 2.22 -3.36
C ILE A 225 -17.66 1.57 -3.80
N GLU A 226 -17.98 1.68 -5.07
CA GLU A 226 -19.23 1.12 -5.65
C GLU A 226 -19.31 -0.41 -5.56
N ASN A 227 -18.17 -1.08 -5.46
CA ASN A 227 -18.13 -2.54 -5.31
C ASN A 227 -18.35 -2.97 -3.86
N TYR A 228 -18.11 -2.08 -2.90
CA TYR A 228 -18.37 -2.29 -1.48
C TYR A 228 -19.77 -1.87 -1.05
N GLU A 229 -20.33 -0.84 -1.70
CA GLU A 229 -21.60 -0.25 -1.31
C GLU A 229 -22.74 -1.28 -1.40
N GLY A 230 -23.45 -1.47 -0.28
CA GLY A 230 -24.54 -2.44 -0.19
C GLY A 230 -24.12 -3.92 -0.19
N HIS A 231 -22.82 -4.23 -0.33
CA HIS A 231 -22.38 -5.61 -0.32
C HIS A 231 -22.33 -6.17 1.12
N PRO A 232 -22.97 -7.32 1.41
CA PRO A 232 -23.08 -7.82 2.80
C PRO A 232 -21.73 -8.15 3.42
N ALA A 233 -20.73 -8.60 2.64
CA ALA A 233 -19.40 -8.88 3.14
C ALA A 233 -18.61 -7.62 3.58
N PHE A 234 -19.07 -6.42 3.21
CA PHE A 234 -18.44 -5.18 3.67
C PHE A 234 -18.54 -4.99 5.18
N GLN A 235 -19.48 -5.67 5.83
CA GLN A 235 -19.58 -5.68 7.29
C GLN A 235 -18.30 -6.20 7.95
N PHE A 236 -17.58 -7.12 7.32
CA PHE A 236 -16.29 -7.59 7.84
C PHE A 236 -15.29 -6.44 7.99
N PHE A 237 -15.16 -5.55 7.00
CA PHE A 237 -14.22 -4.41 7.08
C PHE A 237 -14.62 -3.39 8.15
N ARG A 238 -15.91 -3.26 8.43
CA ARG A 238 -16.40 -2.39 9.52
C ARG A 238 -16.10 -2.97 10.90
N ASP A 239 -16.05 -4.29 11.00
CA ASP A 239 -15.84 -5.00 12.26
C ASP A 239 -14.38 -5.32 12.54
N PHE A 240 -13.57 -5.41 11.49
CA PHE A 240 -12.17 -5.81 11.59
C PHE A 240 -11.32 -4.73 12.29
N GLU A 241 -10.56 -5.15 13.29
CA GLU A 241 -9.57 -4.30 13.96
C GLU A 241 -8.18 -4.73 13.52
N ALA A 242 -7.43 -3.81 12.88
CA ALA A 242 -6.06 -4.09 12.43
C ALA A 242 -5.09 -4.24 13.60
N ASP A 243 -5.34 -3.52 14.69
CA ASP A 243 -4.60 -3.64 15.96
C ASP A 243 -5.23 -4.73 16.84
N CYS A 244 -4.61 -5.91 16.83
CA CYS A 244 -5.10 -7.08 17.54
C CYS A 244 -4.37 -7.28 18.88
N ASP A 245 -5.11 -7.55 19.94
CA ASP A 245 -4.59 -7.86 21.29
C ASP A 245 -3.86 -9.20 21.33
N TRP A 246 -4.27 -10.12 20.45
CA TRP A 246 -3.73 -11.47 20.37
C TRP A 246 -3.82 -12.03 18.96
N SER A 247 -2.84 -12.86 18.59
CA SER A 247 -2.79 -13.58 17.32
C SER A 247 -2.10 -14.92 17.49
N GLU A 248 -2.66 -15.97 16.91
CA GLU A 248 -2.11 -17.32 16.96
C GLU A 248 -2.23 -18.02 15.61
N ALA A 249 -1.15 -18.67 15.18
CA ALA A 249 -1.16 -19.58 14.04
C ALA A 249 -1.62 -20.96 14.53
N LEU A 250 -2.82 -21.36 14.14
CA LEU A 250 -3.44 -22.61 14.60
C LEU A 250 -2.99 -23.81 13.77
N ALA A 251 -2.79 -23.64 12.47
CA ALA A 251 -2.34 -24.69 11.57
C ALA A 251 -1.79 -24.04 10.27
N GLY A 252 -0.95 -24.76 9.53
CA GLY A 252 -0.51 -24.32 8.21
C GLY A 252 0.53 -25.22 7.60
N GLU A 253 0.53 -25.24 6.27
CA GLU A 253 1.51 -25.88 5.41
C GLU A 253 1.88 -24.88 4.32
N PRO A 254 3.16 -24.50 4.18
CA PRO A 254 3.58 -23.51 3.18
C PRO A 254 3.14 -23.86 1.76
N GLY A 255 2.43 -22.94 1.12
CA GLY A 255 1.90 -23.12 -0.22
C GLY A 255 0.55 -23.84 -0.31
N GLU A 256 0.11 -24.50 0.75
CA GLU A 256 -1.13 -25.28 0.78
C GLU A 256 -2.24 -24.54 1.51
N PHE A 257 -2.04 -24.26 2.79
CA PHE A 257 -3.01 -23.55 3.59
C PHE A 257 -2.38 -22.86 4.82
N VAL A 258 -3.11 -21.94 5.41
CA VAL A 258 -2.79 -21.32 6.69
C VAL A 258 -4.06 -20.99 7.45
N VAL A 259 -4.05 -21.19 8.76
CA VAL A 259 -5.13 -20.84 9.68
C VAL A 259 -4.55 -19.98 10.80
N ILE A 260 -5.02 -18.74 10.87
CA ILE A 260 -4.63 -17.78 11.91
C ILE A 260 -5.90 -17.29 12.59
N ALA A 261 -5.87 -17.26 13.91
CA ALA A 261 -6.89 -16.59 14.71
C ALA A 261 -6.34 -15.29 15.27
N ARG A 262 -7.15 -14.24 15.27
CA ARG A 262 -6.84 -12.96 15.90
C ARG A 262 -7.96 -12.54 16.80
N LYS A 263 -7.60 -11.86 17.87
CA LYS A 263 -8.55 -11.26 18.81
C LYS A 263 -8.26 -9.77 18.94
N ALA A 264 -9.31 -8.98 18.85
CA ALA A 264 -9.28 -7.57 19.17
C ALA A 264 -10.50 -7.25 20.06
N LYS A 265 -10.24 -6.78 21.28
CA LYS A 265 -11.28 -6.55 22.29
C LYS A 265 -12.07 -7.83 22.58
N ASP A 266 -13.35 -7.86 22.23
CA ASP A 266 -14.27 -9.00 22.39
C ASP A 266 -14.55 -9.76 21.09
N LYS A 267 -13.92 -9.36 20.00
CA LYS A 267 -14.11 -9.95 18.65
C LYS A 267 -12.98 -10.92 18.32
N TYR A 268 -13.34 -11.99 17.62
CA TYR A 268 -12.42 -12.95 17.02
C TYR A 268 -12.59 -12.94 15.49
N PHE A 269 -11.46 -13.06 14.83
CA PHE A 269 -11.36 -13.10 13.35
C PHE A 269 -10.59 -14.33 12.93
#